data_bf82f6aa496130fdf313a2d03629c6bb
#
_entry.id   bf82f6aa496130fdf313a2d03629c6bb
#
_cell.length_a   1.000
_cell.length_b   1.000
_cell.length_c   1.000
_cell.angle_alpha   90.00
_cell.angle_beta   90.00
_cell.angle_gamma   90.00
#
_symmetry.space_group_name_H-M   'P 1'
#
loop_
_entity.id
_entity.type
_entity.pdbx_description
1 polymer ?
#
loop_
_entity_poly.entity_id
_entity_poly.type
_entity_poly.pdbx_seq_one_letter_code
_entity_poly.pdbx_strand_id
1 'polypeptide(L)'
;MIMKIKRWIGMILTCALIFIMTGCGAGNQTQPDDAGTSDDTAQVSASADDETLKETQAEEHSDTQTSNAGDNTTGGGNILVVYFSYTGHLDSMANWIADETGGDLIRVSAKDAYPEDYDDTVDRAKKEQDENSRPEIDVDLTKEQLAGYDTVFFGFPVWWYDIPMPMYTFLDSYDFTGKTIIPFLSHEGSSNGGSAEQTINEHARGAAVRFEDALSIRGGKVDSSEQDVRDWVDGLGFGK
;
A
#
# COMPACT_ATOMS: atom_id res chain seq x y z
N MET A 1 -32.36 -10.82 -46.36
CA MET A 1 -33.27 -10.97 -45.26
C MET A 1 -32.96 -9.84 -44.26
N ILE A 2 -33.78 -8.82 -44.25
CA ILE A 2 -33.55 -7.53 -43.61
C ILE A 2 -34.21 -7.61 -42.22
N MET A 3 -33.47 -7.37 -41.13
CA MET A 3 -34.05 -7.25 -39.79
C MET A 3 -33.59 -5.98 -39.09
N LYS A 4 -34.42 -5.05 -39.14
CA LYS A 4 -34.93 -3.94 -38.31
C LYS A 4 -34.16 -3.57 -37.04
N ILE A 5 -33.54 -2.41 -37.13
CA ILE A 5 -33.09 -1.55 -36.04
C ILE A 5 -34.32 -1.05 -35.27
N LYS A 6 -34.37 -1.28 -33.95
CA LYS A 6 -35.30 -0.58 -33.05
C LYS A 6 -34.53 0.51 -32.26
N ARG A 7 -34.78 1.74 -32.64
CA ARG A 7 -34.44 2.98 -31.91
C ARG A 7 -35.40 3.08 -30.69
N TRP A 8 -34.82 3.23 -29.50
CA TRP A 8 -35.55 3.72 -28.34
C TRP A 8 -35.10 5.14 -28.04
N ILE A 9 -36.02 6.07 -28.25
CA ILE A 9 -35.94 7.48 -27.86
C ILE A 9 -36.90 7.63 -26.67
N GLY A 10 -36.52 8.36 -25.67
CA GLY A 10 -37.37 8.88 -24.61
C GLY A 10 -36.68 8.82 -23.25
N MET A 11 -36.57 9.78 -22.45
CA MET A 11 -37.39 10.92 -22.16
C MET A 11 -36.65 11.71 -21.07
N ILE A 12 -36.35 12.95 -21.35
CA ILE A 12 -35.80 13.94 -20.43
C ILE A 12 -36.89 14.29 -19.43
N LEU A 13 -36.62 14.18 -18.13
CA LEU A 13 -37.48 14.78 -17.10
C LEU A 13 -36.65 15.73 -16.25
N THR A 14 -36.78 17.01 -16.54
CA THR A 14 -36.32 18.18 -15.79
C THR A 14 -37.15 18.31 -14.52
N CYS A 15 -36.52 18.27 -13.34
CA CYS A 15 -37.10 18.79 -12.10
C CYS A 15 -36.20 19.85 -11.53
N ALA A 16 -36.56 21.10 -11.77
CA ALA A 16 -36.05 22.27 -11.06
C ALA A 16 -36.77 22.41 -9.72
N LEU A 17 -36.06 22.44 -8.61
CA LEU A 17 -36.58 22.88 -7.32
C LEU A 17 -35.73 24.02 -6.81
N ILE A 18 -36.33 25.19 -6.87
CA ILE A 18 -35.89 26.45 -6.26
C ILE A 18 -36.18 26.36 -4.75
N PHE A 19 -35.16 26.55 -3.93
CA PHE A 19 -35.37 26.88 -2.52
C PHE A 19 -34.83 28.27 -2.22
N ILE A 20 -35.76 29.10 -1.79
CA ILE A 20 -35.60 30.51 -1.44
C ILE A 20 -35.03 30.59 -0.02
N MET A 21 -33.97 31.41 0.13
CA MET A 21 -33.43 31.89 1.37
C MET A 21 -34.30 32.94 2.02
N THR A 22 -34.55 32.83 3.30
CA THR A 22 -34.80 34.04 4.15
C THR A 22 -34.53 33.70 5.61
N GLY A 23 -33.76 34.52 6.29
CA GLY A 23 -33.68 34.49 7.75
C GLY A 23 -32.41 35.11 8.32
N CYS A 24 -32.38 36.42 8.45
CA CYS A 24 -31.41 37.19 9.30
C CYS A 24 -31.61 36.89 10.76
N GLY A 25 -30.48 36.90 11.53
CA GLY A 25 -30.51 36.95 12.98
C GLY A 25 -29.12 37.35 13.53
N ALA A 26 -28.95 38.63 13.82
CA ALA A 26 -27.77 39.18 14.47
C ALA A 26 -27.87 39.03 16.00
N GLY A 27 -26.73 38.83 16.68
CA GLY A 27 -26.65 38.81 18.15
C GLY A 27 -25.21 38.75 18.63
N ASN A 28 -24.74 39.75 19.03
CA ASN A 28 -23.60 40.50 19.51
C ASN A 28 -23.13 40.07 20.92
N GLN A 29 -21.78 40.22 21.16
CA GLN A 29 -21.04 40.47 22.42
C GLN A 29 -20.96 39.33 23.46
N THR A 30 -19.86 39.08 24.18
CA THR A 30 -18.75 39.88 24.74
C THR A 30 -17.67 38.95 25.28
N GLN A 31 -16.42 39.34 25.12
CA GLN A 31 -15.28 38.87 25.91
C GLN A 31 -15.29 39.57 27.28
N PRO A 32 -14.73 39.02 28.38
CA PRO A 32 -13.46 39.56 28.81
C PRO A 32 -12.42 38.57 29.33
N ASP A 33 -11.20 39.06 29.26
CA ASP A 33 -9.92 38.65 29.80
C ASP A 33 -9.93 38.17 31.26
N ASP A 34 -9.05 37.20 31.57
CA ASP A 34 -8.22 37.37 32.79
C ASP A 34 -6.91 36.58 32.68
N ALA A 35 -5.84 37.21 33.11
CA ALA A 35 -4.48 36.79 33.14
C ALA A 35 -4.16 36.00 34.42
N GLY A 36 -3.26 35.02 34.32
CA GLY A 36 -2.73 34.31 35.48
C GLY A 36 -1.36 33.70 35.17
N THR A 37 -0.36 34.53 35.39
CA THR A 37 1.07 34.15 35.45
C THR A 37 1.33 33.26 36.67
N SER A 38 2.12 32.19 36.49
CA SER A 38 3.05 31.69 37.51
C SER A 38 4.16 30.86 36.91
N ASP A 39 5.27 31.44 36.94
CA ASP A 39 6.66 31.03 36.92
C ASP A 39 6.92 29.90 37.93
N ASP A 40 7.66 28.84 37.58
CA ASP A 40 8.63 28.25 38.51
C ASP A 40 9.74 27.50 37.76
N THR A 41 10.93 27.92 38.10
CA THR A 41 12.25 27.55 37.61
C THR A 41 12.89 26.55 38.59
N ALA A 42 13.46 25.44 38.09
CA ALA A 42 14.61 24.75 38.72
C ALA A 42 15.12 23.67 37.73
N GLN A 43 16.15 23.84 37.03
CA GLN A 43 17.61 23.91 37.27
C GLN A 43 18.25 22.63 37.84
N VAL A 44 19.07 22.02 36.95
CA VAL A 44 20.39 21.38 37.05
C VAL A 44 20.56 20.05 37.79
N SER A 45 21.08 19.05 37.08
CA SER A 45 22.41 18.52 37.43
C SER A 45 22.96 17.62 36.30
N ALA A 46 24.12 18.01 35.83
CA ALA A 46 25.03 17.21 35.03
C ALA A 46 25.83 16.25 35.91
N SER A 47 26.14 15.08 35.38
CA SER A 47 27.36 14.35 35.79
C SER A 47 27.85 13.55 34.58
N ALA A 48 29.03 13.91 34.14
CA ALA A 48 29.90 13.16 33.25
C ALA A 48 30.74 12.16 34.08
N ASP A 49 31.17 11.12 33.42
CA ASP A 49 32.37 10.29 33.58
C ASP A 49 32.06 8.91 33.00
N ASP A 50 32.85 8.19 32.29
CA ASP A 50 34.23 8.19 31.85
C ASP A 50 34.46 6.87 31.07
N GLU A 51 35.23 6.96 30.05
CA GLU A 51 35.99 5.95 29.28
C GLU A 51 35.83 4.45 29.57
N THR A 52 35.69 3.64 28.49
CA THR A 52 36.73 2.64 28.18
C THR A 52 36.53 2.05 26.76
N LEU A 53 37.51 2.29 25.90
CA LEU A 53 37.76 1.64 24.63
C LEU A 53 38.01 0.14 24.83
N LYS A 54 37.35 -0.69 24.01
CA LYS A 54 37.91 -2.00 23.67
C LYS A 54 37.56 -2.38 22.24
N GLU A 55 38.56 -2.24 21.40
CA GLU A 55 38.72 -2.87 20.09
C GLU A 55 38.65 -4.39 20.21
N THR A 56 37.83 -5.06 19.38
CA THR A 56 38.11 -6.46 18.99
C THR A 56 37.48 -6.76 17.65
N GLN A 57 38.33 -6.82 16.67
CA GLN A 57 38.42 -7.68 15.49
C GLN A 57 37.16 -8.15 14.75
N ALA A 58 37.22 -7.86 13.46
CA ALA A 58 36.46 -8.42 12.35
C ALA A 58 36.62 -9.95 12.30
N GLU A 59 35.51 -10.65 12.12
CA GLU A 59 35.51 -11.96 11.49
C GLU A 59 34.54 -11.94 10.31
N GLU A 60 35.13 -12.09 9.13
CA GLU A 60 34.45 -12.37 7.86
C GLU A 60 33.73 -13.72 7.99
N HIS A 61 32.42 -13.73 7.90
CA HIS A 61 31.67 -14.94 7.55
C HIS A 61 31.05 -14.75 6.19
N SER A 62 31.76 -15.32 5.22
CA SER A 62 31.21 -15.64 3.90
C SER A 62 30.31 -16.87 4.07
N ASP A 63 28.99 -16.67 4.08
CA ASP A 63 28.05 -17.75 3.90
C ASP A 63 27.42 -17.68 2.51
N THR A 64 27.93 -18.57 1.68
CA THR A 64 27.35 -18.98 0.42
C THR A 64 26.00 -19.65 0.72
N GLN A 65 24.90 -18.95 0.55
CA GLN A 65 23.60 -19.60 0.50
C GLN A 65 23.39 -20.26 -0.86
N THR A 66 23.63 -21.53 -0.85
CA THR A 66 23.20 -22.48 -1.89
C THR A 66 21.66 -22.56 -1.83
N SER A 67 21.01 -22.08 -2.89
CA SER A 67 19.60 -22.29 -3.12
C SER A 67 19.31 -23.78 -3.29
N ASN A 68 18.79 -24.40 -2.25
CA ASN A 68 18.12 -25.70 -2.37
C ASN A 68 16.71 -25.49 -2.89
N ALA A 69 16.48 -25.78 -4.16
CA ALA A 69 15.16 -26.06 -4.69
C ALA A 69 14.68 -27.38 -4.06
N GLY A 70 13.97 -27.26 -2.95
CA GLY A 70 13.23 -28.35 -2.32
C GLY A 70 11.82 -28.37 -2.87
N ASP A 71 11.57 -29.33 -3.77
CA ASP A 71 10.22 -29.77 -4.17
C ASP A 71 9.46 -30.19 -2.90
N ASN A 72 8.55 -29.32 -2.43
CA ASN A 72 7.60 -29.64 -1.38
C ASN A 72 6.19 -29.27 -1.85
N THR A 73 5.64 -30.18 -2.68
CA THR A 73 4.27 -30.13 -3.16
C THR A 73 3.32 -30.39 -1.99
N THR A 74 2.89 -29.37 -1.33
CA THR A 74 1.70 -29.40 -0.48
C THR A 74 0.86 -28.18 -0.82
N GLY A 75 -0.15 -28.33 -1.64
CA GLY A 75 -1.38 -27.57 -1.72
C GLY A 75 -1.37 -26.06 -2.07
N GLY A 76 -0.22 -25.43 -2.28
CA GLY A 76 -0.12 -24.04 -2.71
C GLY A 76 0.83 -23.95 -3.90
N GLY A 77 0.35 -23.43 -5.03
CA GLY A 77 1.20 -23.09 -6.17
C GLY A 77 2.33 -22.13 -5.77
N ASN A 78 3.29 -21.90 -6.67
CA ASN A 78 4.38 -20.94 -6.41
C ASN A 78 3.81 -19.55 -6.06
N ILE A 79 4.19 -19.03 -4.91
CA ILE A 79 3.66 -17.77 -4.34
C ILE A 79 4.71 -16.69 -4.44
N LEU A 80 4.29 -15.53 -4.95
CA LEU A 80 5.05 -14.29 -4.94
C LEU A 80 4.37 -13.28 -4.00
N VAL A 81 5.14 -12.67 -3.11
CA VAL A 81 4.72 -11.50 -2.32
C VAL A 81 5.45 -10.29 -2.89
N VAL A 82 4.73 -9.46 -3.64
CA VAL A 82 5.29 -8.24 -4.24
C VAL A 82 4.63 -7.01 -3.65
N TYR A 83 5.43 -5.98 -3.32
CA TYR A 83 4.89 -4.82 -2.65
C TYR A 83 5.72 -3.55 -2.88
N PHE A 84 5.06 -2.40 -2.69
CA PHE A 84 5.69 -1.09 -2.55
C PHE A 84 5.43 -0.55 -1.15
N SER A 85 6.44 0.07 -0.54
CA SER A 85 6.33 0.66 0.80
C SER A 85 7.06 2.00 0.85
N TYR A 86 6.45 3.01 1.49
CA TYR A 86 7.06 4.30 1.77
C TYR A 86 7.42 4.45 3.25
N THR A 87 6.48 4.16 4.14
CA THR A 87 6.62 4.33 5.59
C THR A 87 7.08 3.09 6.35
N GLY A 88 7.26 1.96 5.67
CA GLY A 88 7.62 0.69 6.31
C GLY A 88 6.42 -0.24 6.62
N HIS A 89 5.19 0.26 6.61
CA HIS A 89 4.01 -0.57 6.94
C HIS A 89 3.88 -1.80 6.04
N LEU A 90 4.03 -1.62 4.73
CA LEU A 90 3.96 -2.73 3.79
C LEU A 90 5.19 -3.66 3.90
N ASP A 91 6.35 -3.17 4.36
CA ASP A 91 7.50 -4.03 4.61
C ASP A 91 7.15 -5.05 5.70
N SER A 92 6.54 -4.62 6.81
CA SER A 92 6.12 -5.52 7.90
C SER A 92 5.08 -6.52 7.42
N MET A 93 4.00 -6.06 6.79
CA MET A 93 2.93 -6.93 6.30
C MET A 93 3.44 -7.96 5.29
N ALA A 94 4.27 -7.53 4.33
CA ALA A 94 4.82 -8.40 3.29
C ALA A 94 5.75 -9.49 3.85
N ASN A 95 6.58 -9.14 4.85
CA ASN A 95 7.42 -10.12 5.54
C ASN A 95 6.57 -11.18 6.26
N TRP A 96 5.54 -10.78 7.02
CA TRP A 96 4.66 -11.73 7.70
C TRP A 96 3.91 -12.65 6.73
N ILE A 97 3.46 -12.12 5.59
CA ILE A 97 2.82 -12.92 4.53
C ILE A 97 3.82 -13.90 3.93
N ALA A 98 5.04 -13.45 3.59
CA ALA A 98 6.07 -14.31 3.03
C ALA A 98 6.49 -15.40 4.03
N ASP A 99 6.65 -15.05 5.30
CA ASP A 99 6.94 -16.00 6.37
C ASP A 99 5.84 -17.06 6.50
N GLU A 100 4.57 -16.67 6.43
CA GLU A 100 3.44 -17.58 6.61
C GLU A 100 3.21 -18.47 5.39
N THR A 101 3.34 -17.90 4.20
CA THR A 101 3.12 -18.64 2.93
C THR A 101 4.34 -19.45 2.49
N GLY A 102 5.56 -19.04 2.88
CA GLY A 102 6.81 -19.50 2.27
C GLY A 102 7.05 -18.98 0.86
N GLY A 103 6.33 -17.94 0.45
CA GLY A 103 6.46 -17.29 -0.85
C GLY A 103 7.72 -16.42 -0.97
N ASP A 104 8.15 -16.19 -2.20
CA ASP A 104 9.25 -15.29 -2.50
C ASP A 104 8.82 -13.83 -2.26
N LEU A 105 9.70 -13.04 -1.64
CA LEU A 105 9.44 -11.66 -1.27
C LEU A 105 10.18 -10.70 -2.20
N ILE A 106 9.45 -9.84 -2.89
CA ILE A 106 10.01 -8.86 -3.85
C ILE A 106 9.47 -7.46 -3.53
N ARG A 107 10.38 -6.53 -3.32
CA ARG A 107 10.04 -5.11 -3.17
C ARG A 107 10.12 -4.38 -4.51
N VAL A 108 9.12 -3.59 -4.83
CA VAL A 108 9.15 -2.60 -5.90
C VAL A 108 9.56 -1.26 -5.30
N SER A 109 10.56 -0.61 -5.88
CA SER A 109 10.99 0.72 -5.49
C SER A 109 10.95 1.67 -6.68
N ALA A 110 10.64 2.93 -6.46
CA ALA A 110 10.88 3.95 -7.49
C ALA A 110 12.40 4.14 -7.62
N LYS A 111 12.92 4.11 -8.85
CA LYS A 111 14.36 4.30 -9.11
C LYS A 111 14.83 5.70 -8.69
N ASP A 112 13.99 6.69 -8.90
CA ASP A 112 14.11 8.01 -8.29
C ASP A 112 13.29 7.98 -6.99
N ALA A 113 13.95 7.84 -5.84
CA ALA A 113 13.29 7.66 -4.55
C ALA A 113 12.38 8.86 -4.22
N TYR A 114 11.24 8.58 -3.57
CA TYR A 114 10.38 9.64 -3.05
C TYR A 114 11.10 10.43 -1.95
N PRO A 115 10.83 11.74 -1.84
CA PRO A 115 11.40 12.57 -0.77
C PRO A 115 11.11 12.00 0.62
N GLU A 116 12.00 12.28 1.59
CA GLU A 116 11.73 11.96 3.00
C GLU A 116 10.67 12.88 3.61
N ASP A 117 10.55 14.10 3.07
CA ASP A 117 9.51 15.04 3.47
C ASP A 117 8.14 14.55 2.98
N TYR A 118 7.18 14.57 3.91
CA TYR A 118 5.84 14.04 3.64
C TYR A 118 5.09 14.90 2.62
N ASP A 119 5.13 16.21 2.75
CA ASP A 119 4.38 17.13 1.89
C ASP A 119 4.94 17.10 0.45
N ASP A 120 6.27 17.06 0.30
CA ASP A 120 6.94 16.92 -1.00
C ASP A 120 6.57 15.57 -1.66
N THR A 121 6.44 14.49 -0.86
CA THR A 121 6.00 13.18 -1.38
C THR A 121 4.54 13.20 -1.80
N VAL A 122 3.67 13.83 -1.01
CA VAL A 122 2.24 13.99 -1.33
C VAL A 122 2.06 14.75 -2.64
N ASP A 123 2.79 15.86 -2.83
CA ASP A 123 2.74 16.68 -4.04
C ASP A 123 3.26 15.92 -5.26
N ARG A 124 4.40 15.23 -5.12
CA ARG A 124 4.95 14.39 -6.19
C ARG A 124 3.99 13.26 -6.58
N ALA A 125 3.46 12.53 -5.60
CA ALA A 125 2.53 11.44 -5.85
C ALA A 125 1.26 11.92 -6.56
N LYS A 126 0.72 13.09 -6.13
CA LYS A 126 -0.43 13.69 -6.80
C LYS A 126 -0.14 14.09 -8.24
N LYS A 127 1.00 14.71 -8.47
CA LYS A 127 1.43 15.11 -9.81
C LYS A 127 1.59 13.89 -10.72
N GLU A 128 2.25 12.83 -10.24
CA GLU A 128 2.45 11.60 -11.00
C GLU A 128 1.09 10.97 -11.39
N GLN A 129 0.11 10.97 -10.46
CA GLN A 129 -1.23 10.47 -10.72
C GLN A 129 -1.96 11.33 -11.78
N ASP A 130 -1.95 12.67 -11.63
CA ASP A 130 -2.63 13.60 -12.54
C ASP A 130 -2.07 13.52 -13.96
N GLU A 131 -0.77 13.29 -14.10
CA GLU A 131 -0.07 13.13 -15.37
C GLU A 131 -0.14 11.68 -15.90
N ASN A 132 -0.73 10.76 -15.15
CA ASN A 132 -0.72 9.32 -15.44
C ASN A 132 0.70 8.79 -15.73
N SER A 133 1.66 9.24 -14.94
CA SER A 133 3.08 8.95 -15.11
C SER A 133 3.40 7.47 -14.90
N ARG A 134 4.51 7.03 -15.48
CA ARG A 134 5.08 5.70 -15.23
C ARG A 134 6.52 5.87 -14.75
N PRO A 135 6.73 6.18 -13.45
CA PRO A 135 8.08 6.32 -12.92
C PRO A 135 8.87 5.04 -13.15
N GLU A 136 10.16 5.17 -13.46
CA GLU A 136 11.04 4.01 -13.52
C GLU A 136 11.10 3.32 -12.17
N ILE A 137 11.07 1.99 -12.20
CA ILE A 137 11.14 1.15 -10.99
C ILE A 137 12.42 0.34 -10.93
N ASP A 138 12.82 0.04 -9.71
CA ASP A 138 13.85 -0.94 -9.39
C ASP A 138 13.16 -2.14 -8.73
N VAL A 139 13.32 -3.33 -9.34
CA VAL A 139 12.67 -4.56 -8.91
C VAL A 139 13.50 -5.75 -9.35
N ASP A 140 13.84 -6.63 -8.42
CA ASP A 140 14.62 -7.84 -8.68
C ASP A 140 13.70 -9.01 -9.09
N LEU A 141 13.07 -8.86 -10.23
CA LEU A 141 12.16 -9.86 -10.80
C LEU A 141 12.23 -9.83 -12.33
N THR A 142 12.53 -10.96 -12.96
CA THR A 142 12.44 -11.09 -14.41
C THR A 142 11.04 -11.54 -14.84
N LYS A 143 10.73 -11.37 -16.13
CA LYS A 143 9.45 -11.83 -16.71
C LYS A 143 9.31 -13.34 -16.64
N GLU A 144 10.44 -14.03 -16.83
CA GLU A 144 10.53 -15.49 -16.79
C GLU A 144 10.30 -16.01 -15.36
N GLN A 145 10.83 -15.30 -14.35
CA GLN A 145 10.57 -15.63 -12.94
C GLN A 145 9.08 -15.44 -12.61
N LEU A 146 8.48 -14.28 -12.99
CA LEU A 146 7.05 -14.08 -12.75
C LEU A 146 6.19 -15.19 -13.41
N ALA A 147 6.57 -15.68 -14.56
CA ALA A 147 5.82 -16.74 -15.22
C ALA A 147 5.70 -18.02 -14.39
N GLY A 148 6.66 -18.25 -13.47
CA GLY A 148 6.67 -19.42 -12.57
C GLY A 148 5.74 -19.35 -11.37
N TYR A 149 5.13 -18.19 -11.08
CA TYR A 149 4.21 -18.03 -9.94
C TYR A 149 2.76 -18.17 -10.38
N ASP A 150 1.94 -18.76 -9.51
CA ASP A 150 0.50 -18.92 -9.72
C ASP A 150 -0.30 -17.89 -8.93
N THR A 151 0.17 -17.56 -7.73
CA THR A 151 -0.47 -16.60 -6.82
C THR A 151 0.48 -15.44 -6.51
N VAL A 152 -0.05 -14.23 -6.57
CA VAL A 152 0.66 -12.99 -6.30
C VAL A 152 -0.07 -12.23 -5.19
N PHE A 153 0.53 -12.18 -4.00
CA PHE A 153 0.12 -11.22 -2.98
C PHE A 153 0.67 -9.85 -3.37
N PHE A 154 -0.22 -8.88 -3.59
CA PHE A 154 0.09 -7.59 -4.18
C PHE A 154 -0.11 -6.46 -3.17
N GLY A 155 0.99 -5.91 -2.64
CA GLY A 155 1.02 -4.97 -1.52
C GLY A 155 1.23 -3.51 -1.92
N PHE A 156 0.38 -2.60 -1.39
CA PHE A 156 0.51 -1.17 -1.66
C PHE A 156 -0.09 -0.28 -0.56
N PRO A 157 0.45 0.93 -0.32
CA PRO A 157 -0.26 1.96 0.41
C PRO A 157 -1.31 2.61 -0.50
N VAL A 158 -2.46 2.99 0.05
CA VAL A 158 -3.46 3.74 -0.73
C VAL A 158 -3.01 5.20 -0.83
N TRP A 159 -2.66 5.64 -2.03
CA TRP A 159 -2.28 7.00 -2.35
C TRP A 159 -3.33 7.64 -3.27
N TRP A 160 -3.89 8.76 -2.84
CA TRP A 160 -4.92 9.48 -3.61
C TRP A 160 -6.05 8.57 -4.10
N TYR A 161 -6.53 7.69 -3.20
CA TYR A 161 -7.61 6.70 -3.45
C TYR A 161 -7.26 5.63 -4.49
N ASP A 162 -5.97 5.36 -4.74
CA ASP A 162 -5.55 4.35 -5.69
C ASP A 162 -4.19 3.73 -5.28
N ILE A 163 -3.64 2.85 -6.13
CA ILE A 163 -2.28 2.35 -5.99
C ILE A 163 -1.26 3.44 -6.37
N PRO A 164 -0.03 3.44 -5.82
CA PRO A 164 1.03 4.36 -6.23
C PRO A 164 1.49 4.12 -7.67
N MET A 165 1.93 5.18 -8.36
CA MET A 165 2.34 5.09 -9.77
C MET A 165 3.48 4.10 -10.07
N PRO A 166 4.46 3.83 -9.16
CA PRO A 166 5.39 2.71 -9.34
C PRO A 166 4.71 1.35 -9.48
N MET A 167 3.57 1.13 -8.80
CA MET A 167 2.83 -0.12 -8.91
C MET A 167 2.07 -0.23 -10.23
N TYR A 168 1.65 0.89 -10.82
CA TYR A 168 1.17 0.91 -12.21
C TYR A 168 2.27 0.50 -13.19
N THR A 169 3.49 1.05 -13.02
CA THR A 169 4.62 0.66 -13.86
C THR A 169 4.91 -0.84 -13.74
N PHE A 170 4.83 -1.38 -12.53
CA PHE A 170 5.00 -2.81 -12.29
C PHE A 170 3.94 -3.63 -13.02
N LEU A 171 2.65 -3.30 -12.86
CA LEU A 171 1.56 -4.03 -13.54
C LEU A 171 1.68 -3.96 -15.07
N ASP A 172 2.07 -2.80 -15.62
CA ASP A 172 2.23 -2.61 -17.06
C ASP A 172 3.47 -3.33 -17.64
N SER A 173 4.43 -3.69 -16.78
CA SER A 173 5.70 -4.30 -17.21
C SER A 173 5.67 -5.82 -17.30
N TYR A 174 4.68 -6.47 -16.69
CA TYR A 174 4.61 -7.92 -16.55
C TYR A 174 3.31 -8.52 -17.08
N ASP A 175 3.34 -9.82 -17.40
CA ASP A 175 2.15 -10.56 -17.84
C ASP A 175 1.57 -11.37 -16.66
N PHE A 176 0.36 -11.02 -16.27
CA PHE A 176 -0.38 -11.66 -15.18
C PHE A 176 -1.43 -12.67 -15.66
N THR A 177 -1.44 -13.01 -16.95
CA THR A 177 -2.42 -13.94 -17.51
C THR A 177 -2.41 -15.28 -16.78
N GLY A 178 -3.58 -15.69 -16.30
CA GLY A 178 -3.79 -16.96 -15.59
C GLY A 178 -3.35 -16.96 -14.11
N LYS A 179 -2.85 -15.85 -13.58
CA LYS A 179 -2.44 -15.72 -12.18
C LYS A 179 -3.60 -15.28 -11.29
N THR A 180 -3.54 -15.62 -10.02
CA THR A 180 -4.41 -15.07 -8.98
C THR A 180 -3.68 -13.92 -8.29
N ILE A 181 -4.32 -12.75 -8.19
CA ILE A 181 -3.80 -11.60 -7.43
C ILE A 181 -4.65 -11.40 -6.18
N ILE A 182 -4.00 -11.39 -5.01
CA ILE A 182 -4.63 -11.15 -3.71
C ILE A 182 -4.03 -9.87 -3.13
N PRO A 183 -4.78 -8.76 -3.07
CA PRO A 183 -4.26 -7.50 -2.57
C PRO A 183 -4.10 -7.48 -1.05
N PHE A 184 -3.06 -6.76 -0.58
CA PHE A 184 -2.97 -6.32 0.80
C PHE A 184 -2.53 -4.85 0.82
N LEU A 185 -3.15 -4.06 1.70
CA LEU A 185 -2.97 -2.62 1.62
C LEU A 185 -2.95 -1.94 2.99
N SER A 186 -2.23 -0.81 3.06
CA SER A 186 -2.32 0.10 4.19
C SER A 186 -2.95 1.44 3.76
N HIS A 187 -3.64 2.10 4.69
CA HIS A 187 -4.29 3.37 4.44
C HIS A 187 -4.33 4.24 5.70
N GLU A 188 -4.54 5.57 5.57
CA GLU A 188 -4.71 6.48 6.72
C GLU A 188 -6.15 6.97 6.89
N GLY A 189 -7.03 6.68 5.94
CA GLY A 189 -8.44 7.06 5.96
C GLY A 189 -9.40 5.90 5.94
N SER A 190 -10.66 6.19 5.63
CA SER A 190 -11.75 5.22 5.50
C SER A 190 -11.72 4.46 4.15
N SER A 191 -10.61 4.46 3.46
CA SER A 191 -10.51 3.90 2.12
C SER A 191 -10.43 2.37 2.17
N ASN A 192 -11.31 1.72 1.43
CA ASN A 192 -11.21 0.28 1.11
C ASN A 192 -10.46 0.11 -0.22
N GLY A 193 -9.32 0.79 -0.38
CA GLY A 193 -8.54 0.77 -1.61
C GLY A 193 -8.98 1.77 -2.69
N GLY A 194 -10.11 2.46 -2.52
CA GLY A 194 -10.60 3.44 -3.50
C GLY A 194 -10.87 2.83 -4.88
N SER A 195 -10.14 3.28 -5.90
CA SER A 195 -10.20 2.74 -7.28
C SER A 195 -9.21 1.60 -7.54
N ALA A 196 -8.43 1.18 -6.54
CA ALA A 196 -7.37 0.17 -6.72
C ALA A 196 -7.87 -1.14 -7.34
N GLU A 197 -9.05 -1.63 -6.96
CA GLU A 197 -9.63 -2.83 -7.56
C GLU A 197 -9.80 -2.68 -9.08
N GLN A 198 -10.42 -1.59 -9.51
CA GLN A 198 -10.60 -1.30 -10.93
C GLN A 198 -9.25 -1.19 -11.63
N THR A 199 -8.32 -0.45 -11.04
CA THR A 199 -6.97 -0.23 -11.58
C THR A 199 -6.23 -1.54 -11.77
N ILE A 200 -6.20 -2.42 -10.75
CA ILE A 200 -5.51 -3.71 -10.82
C ILE A 200 -6.14 -4.58 -11.91
N ASN A 201 -7.47 -4.63 -12.01
CA ASN A 201 -8.17 -5.38 -13.07
C ASN A 201 -7.88 -4.85 -14.48
N GLU A 202 -7.73 -3.54 -14.65
CA GLU A 202 -7.41 -2.92 -15.94
C GLU A 202 -5.97 -3.16 -16.39
N HIS A 203 -5.02 -3.16 -15.45
CA HIS A 203 -3.58 -3.25 -15.73
C HIS A 203 -3.04 -4.68 -15.63
N ALA A 204 -3.51 -5.52 -14.72
CA ALA A 204 -3.14 -6.95 -14.63
C ALA A 204 -4.07 -7.83 -15.49
N ARG A 205 -4.15 -7.54 -16.77
CA ARG A 205 -5.09 -8.22 -17.68
C ARG A 205 -4.89 -9.72 -17.69
N GLY A 206 -6.00 -10.44 -17.59
CA GLY A 206 -6.00 -11.90 -17.60
C GLY A 206 -5.71 -12.55 -16.25
N ALA A 207 -5.43 -11.78 -15.21
CA ALA A 207 -5.41 -12.26 -13.84
C ALA A 207 -6.82 -12.41 -13.26
N ALA A 208 -6.96 -13.30 -12.27
CA ALA A 208 -8.11 -13.34 -11.37
C ALA A 208 -7.78 -12.48 -10.14
N VAL A 209 -8.34 -11.27 -10.08
CA VAL A 209 -8.13 -10.35 -8.95
C VAL A 209 -9.17 -10.63 -7.87
N ARG A 210 -8.72 -11.12 -6.70
CA ARG A 210 -9.56 -11.46 -5.54
C ARG A 210 -9.58 -10.28 -4.55
N PHE A 211 -10.18 -9.17 -4.95
CA PHE A 211 -10.21 -7.97 -4.11
C PHE A 211 -11.16 -8.13 -2.89
N GLU A 212 -12.15 -9.01 -2.99
CA GLU A 212 -13.03 -9.42 -1.88
C GLU A 212 -12.28 -10.09 -0.73
N ASP A 213 -11.12 -10.67 -1.02
CA ASP A 213 -10.24 -11.30 -0.04
C ASP A 213 -9.12 -10.37 0.44
N ALA A 214 -9.10 -9.11 -0.01
CA ALA A 214 -8.03 -8.18 0.29
C ALA A 214 -7.91 -7.88 1.79
N LEU A 215 -6.66 -7.86 2.28
CA LEU A 215 -6.35 -7.37 3.62
C LEU A 215 -6.16 -5.86 3.60
N SER A 216 -6.92 -5.13 4.41
CA SER A 216 -6.82 -3.68 4.53
C SER A 216 -6.58 -3.27 5.98
N ILE A 217 -5.41 -2.67 6.26
CA ILE A 217 -5.01 -2.26 7.61
C ILE A 217 -4.69 -0.76 7.62
N ARG A 218 -5.21 -0.04 8.62
CA ARG A 218 -4.81 1.34 8.83
C ARG A 218 -3.34 1.42 9.28
N GLY A 219 -2.53 2.31 8.67
CA GLY A 219 -1.09 2.39 8.91
C GLY A 219 -0.70 2.39 10.38
N GLY A 220 -1.32 3.26 11.20
CA GLY A 220 -1.07 3.31 12.64
C GLY A 220 -1.49 2.05 13.44
N LYS A 221 -1.97 0.99 12.79
CA LYS A 221 -2.32 -0.30 13.40
C LYS A 221 -1.41 -1.44 12.94
N VAL A 222 -0.65 -1.24 11.88
CA VAL A 222 0.17 -2.31 11.28
C VAL A 222 1.09 -2.96 12.31
N ASP A 223 1.82 -2.19 13.11
CA ASP A 223 2.79 -2.71 14.09
C ASP A 223 2.18 -3.69 15.12
N SER A 224 0.87 -3.65 15.30
CA SER A 224 0.13 -4.53 16.22
C SER A 224 -0.71 -5.60 15.51
N SER A 225 -0.59 -5.75 14.19
CA SER A 225 -1.47 -6.59 13.38
C SER A 225 -0.80 -7.84 12.82
N GLU A 226 0.38 -8.24 13.32
CA GLU A 226 1.08 -9.44 12.83
C GLU A 226 0.17 -10.68 12.87
N GLN A 227 -0.49 -10.92 14.00
CA GLN A 227 -1.36 -12.10 14.13
C GLN A 227 -2.57 -12.02 13.20
N ASP A 228 -3.16 -10.84 13.03
CA ASP A 228 -4.29 -10.64 12.11
C ASP A 228 -3.88 -10.95 10.66
N VAL A 229 -2.65 -10.58 10.26
CA VAL A 229 -2.10 -10.89 8.92
C VAL A 229 -1.91 -12.40 8.75
N ARG A 230 -1.34 -13.08 9.73
CA ARG A 230 -1.14 -14.54 9.70
C ARG A 230 -2.48 -15.27 9.65
N ASP A 231 -3.42 -14.92 10.52
CA ASP A 231 -4.77 -15.50 10.54
C ASP A 231 -5.52 -15.29 9.22
N TRP A 232 -5.29 -14.14 8.55
CA TRP A 232 -5.83 -13.87 7.22
C TRP A 232 -5.24 -14.80 6.16
N VAL A 233 -3.92 -14.98 6.13
CA VAL A 233 -3.23 -15.91 5.20
C VAL A 233 -3.72 -17.33 5.40
N ASP A 234 -3.84 -17.78 6.66
CA ASP A 234 -4.36 -19.09 7.01
C ASP A 234 -5.81 -19.27 6.55
N GLY A 235 -6.64 -18.25 6.77
CA GLY A 235 -8.05 -18.23 6.36
C GLY A 235 -8.23 -18.36 4.84
N LEU A 236 -7.24 -17.90 4.05
CA LEU A 236 -7.20 -18.06 2.59
C LEU A 236 -6.70 -19.45 2.15
N GLY A 237 -6.16 -20.24 3.08
CA GLY A 237 -5.61 -21.57 2.82
C GLY A 237 -4.18 -21.57 2.30
N PHE A 238 -3.39 -20.51 2.56
CA PHE A 238 -1.99 -20.38 2.16
C PHE A 238 -1.01 -20.52 3.33
N GLY A 239 -1.48 -20.70 4.56
CA GLY A 239 -0.63 -20.97 5.72
C GLY A 239 0.12 -22.29 5.62
N LYS A 240 1.33 -22.36 6.26
CA LYS A 240 2.19 -23.56 6.28
C LYS A 240 1.66 -24.61 7.22
#